data_7ab5a3072f00228a4af7c750fb4f7c3e
#
_entry.id   7ab5a3072f00228a4af7c750fb4f7c3e
#
_cell.length_a   1.000
_cell.length_b   1.000
_cell.length_c   1.000
_cell.angle_alpha   90.00
_cell.angle_beta   90.00
_cell.angle_gamma   90.00
#
_symmetry.space_group_name_H-M   'P 1'
#
loop_
_entity.id
_entity.type
_entity.pdbx_description
1 polymer ?
#
loop_
_entity_poly.entity_id
_entity_poly.type
_entity_poly.pdbx_seq_one_letter_code
_entity_poly.pdbx_strand_id
1 'polypeptide(L)'
;RGTLVCAVGSTEAQTLTNLEFFKFMRDRFGMQLDIYAWDAGNLDGSGGLYAAQRMDALTKQYPNGYRPIADAAAEIGCRLGVWGGPDGYGDDPKTEAERQELLVSLCRDYHFALFKLDGVCGGLREEKQAKFVETMQKCRKYSPDLIVLNHRLPLGIGEPYATTFLWNGTETYVDVHICNPKTAMHHREFTFTRGNVPGLERLAEDHGVCISSCPEYFEDDLLYQAFGRELILAPEIYGNPWFLRDDELPILASIYSLHRKYRAILVHGMLLPDSYGPNAVSRGDGTRQFLCTGNDSWNMRLVKVKLDAEIGLEKPESGKVSVILHHPYTEFLGTFAYGETVEIQVYPFRAALVECCHAEIAEDMPKDCAYRVIHRQTNGCVDEIE
;
A
#
# COMPACT_ATOMS: atom_id res chain seq x y z
N ARG A 1 -2.19 2.48 -6.40
CA ARG A 1 -0.91 1.88 -6.78
C ARG A 1 -0.55 0.80 -5.77
N GLY A 2 0.03 -0.30 -6.24
CA GLY A 2 0.62 -1.31 -5.38
C GLY A 2 2.13 -1.10 -5.29
N THR A 3 2.68 -1.19 -4.08
CA THR A 3 4.12 -1.04 -3.87
C THR A 3 4.63 -2.26 -3.13
N LEU A 4 5.72 -2.84 -3.61
CA LEU A 4 6.45 -3.89 -2.88
C LEU A 4 7.76 -3.31 -2.39
N VAL A 5 8.01 -3.44 -1.10
CA VAL A 5 9.29 -3.08 -0.47
C VAL A 5 9.99 -4.36 -0.07
N CYS A 6 11.19 -4.56 -0.58
CA CYS A 6 11.96 -5.77 -0.32
C CYS A 6 12.82 -5.66 0.93
N ALA A 7 13.18 -6.84 1.44
CA ALA A 7 14.05 -6.98 2.61
C ALA A 7 15.45 -6.39 2.41
N VAL A 8 16.11 -6.13 3.53
CA VAL A 8 17.50 -5.65 3.62
C VAL A 8 18.45 -6.57 2.84
N GLY A 9 19.37 -5.96 2.10
CA GLY A 9 20.45 -6.67 1.44
C GLY A 9 20.07 -7.40 0.16
N SER A 10 18.96 -7.03 -0.49
CA SER A 10 18.59 -7.57 -1.81
C SER A 10 19.72 -7.43 -2.81
N THR A 11 19.93 -8.47 -3.60
CA THR A 11 20.90 -8.50 -4.69
C THR A 11 20.20 -8.39 -6.03
N GLU A 12 20.95 -8.14 -7.10
CA GLU A 12 20.45 -8.17 -8.47
C GLU A 12 19.69 -9.49 -8.75
N ALA A 13 20.29 -10.64 -8.43
CA ALA A 13 19.67 -11.94 -8.65
C ALA A 13 18.35 -12.13 -7.87
N GLN A 14 18.30 -11.75 -6.59
CA GLN A 14 17.07 -11.83 -5.80
C GLN A 14 16.00 -10.89 -6.33
N THR A 15 16.38 -9.68 -6.74
CA THR A 15 15.44 -8.72 -7.32
C THR A 15 14.83 -9.23 -8.61
N LEU A 16 15.65 -9.78 -9.52
CA LEU A 16 15.16 -10.38 -10.76
C LEU A 16 14.21 -11.55 -10.49
N THR A 17 14.54 -12.42 -9.51
CA THR A 17 13.65 -13.52 -9.10
C THR A 17 12.31 -13.01 -8.56
N ASN A 18 12.32 -11.94 -7.77
CA ASN A 18 11.07 -11.33 -7.28
C ASN A 18 10.25 -10.69 -8.41
N LEU A 19 10.89 -10.05 -9.38
CA LEU A 19 10.19 -9.49 -10.53
C LEU A 19 9.53 -10.59 -11.39
N GLU A 20 10.17 -11.75 -11.55
CA GLU A 20 9.56 -12.93 -12.18
C GLU A 20 8.32 -13.42 -11.41
N PHE A 21 8.32 -13.38 -10.06
CA PHE A 21 7.13 -13.68 -9.28
C PHE A 21 5.99 -12.70 -9.60
N PHE A 22 6.26 -11.39 -9.67
CA PHE A 22 5.22 -10.41 -10.01
C PHE A 22 4.78 -10.47 -11.46
N LYS A 23 5.65 -10.90 -12.37
CA LYS A 23 5.27 -11.26 -13.72
C LYS A 23 4.27 -12.42 -13.73
N PHE A 24 4.55 -13.49 -12.98
CA PHE A 24 3.62 -14.60 -12.79
C PHE A 24 2.28 -14.14 -12.21
N MET A 25 2.29 -13.30 -11.15
CA MET A 25 1.07 -12.78 -10.52
C MET A 25 0.22 -11.96 -11.51
N ARG A 26 0.87 -11.15 -12.36
CA ARG A 26 0.19 -10.40 -13.40
C ARG A 26 -0.41 -11.33 -14.45
N ASP A 27 0.39 -12.24 -14.99
CA ASP A 27 0.02 -13.08 -16.12
C ASP A 27 -1.02 -14.14 -15.72
N ARG A 28 -0.96 -14.65 -14.48
CA ARG A 28 -1.87 -15.71 -14.00
C ARG A 28 -3.11 -15.16 -13.30
N PHE A 29 -2.99 -14.07 -12.54
CA PHE A 29 -4.06 -13.56 -11.66
C PHE A 29 -4.46 -12.11 -11.95
N GLY A 30 -3.88 -11.45 -12.93
CA GLY A 30 -4.19 -10.07 -13.31
C GLY A 30 -3.68 -9.01 -12.32
N MET A 31 -2.79 -9.37 -11.38
CA MET A 31 -2.27 -8.43 -10.41
C MET A 31 -1.20 -7.53 -11.01
N GLN A 32 -1.45 -6.23 -11.06
CA GLN A 32 -0.46 -5.25 -11.51
C GLN A 32 0.31 -4.66 -10.33
N LEU A 33 1.62 -4.82 -10.31
CA LEU A 33 2.52 -4.09 -9.43
C LEU A 33 2.97 -2.79 -10.11
N ASP A 34 2.86 -1.65 -9.42
CA ASP A 34 3.28 -0.35 -9.97
C ASP A 34 4.73 0.00 -9.62
N ILE A 35 5.16 -0.32 -8.40
CA ILE A 35 6.51 0.03 -7.92
C ILE A 35 7.09 -1.14 -7.13
N TYR A 36 8.29 -1.53 -7.48
CA TYR A 36 9.15 -2.42 -6.72
C TYR A 36 10.26 -1.60 -6.06
N ALA A 37 10.28 -1.55 -4.74
CA ALA A 37 11.25 -0.76 -4.00
C ALA A 37 12.09 -1.62 -3.06
N TRP A 38 13.39 -1.37 -3.02
CA TRP A 38 14.25 -1.95 -2.01
C TRP A 38 14.10 -1.23 -0.67
N ASP A 39 14.32 -1.94 0.40
CA ASP A 39 14.39 -1.41 1.74
C ASP A 39 15.85 -1.27 2.23
N ALA A 40 16.04 -1.15 3.52
CA ALA A 40 17.26 -0.79 4.21
C ALA A 40 18.52 -1.49 3.70
N GLY A 41 19.58 -0.71 3.58
CA GLY A 41 20.90 -1.21 3.19
C GLY A 41 21.14 -1.25 1.69
N ASN A 42 20.25 -0.70 0.89
CA ASN A 42 20.38 -0.69 -0.56
C ASN A 42 21.20 0.51 -1.06
N LEU A 43 20.69 1.73 -0.99
CA LEU A 43 21.42 2.92 -1.42
C LEU A 43 22.36 3.42 -0.34
N ASP A 44 21.88 3.51 0.88
CA ASP A 44 22.61 4.04 2.04
C ASP A 44 22.66 3.02 3.18
N GLY A 45 23.45 3.30 4.21
CA GLY A 45 23.53 2.53 5.45
C GLY A 45 23.08 3.33 6.66
N SER A 46 22.87 2.64 7.78
CA SER A 46 22.59 3.29 9.06
C SER A 46 23.79 4.09 9.58
N GLY A 47 23.52 5.08 10.45
CA GLY A 47 24.57 5.87 11.08
C GLY A 47 25.33 6.83 10.15
N GLY A 48 24.65 7.36 9.13
CA GLY A 48 25.24 8.32 8.19
C GLY A 48 26.16 7.71 7.12
N LEU A 49 26.05 6.40 6.90
CA LEU A 49 26.81 5.70 5.85
C LEU A 49 26.12 5.87 4.49
N TYR A 50 26.34 6.98 3.85
CA TYR A 50 25.78 7.30 2.54
C TYR A 50 26.46 6.56 1.38
N ALA A 51 25.82 6.55 0.21
CA ALA A 51 26.21 5.74 -0.96
C ALA A 51 27.70 5.88 -1.35
N ALA A 52 28.26 7.09 -1.29
CA ALA A 52 29.67 7.33 -1.60
C ALA A 52 30.65 6.51 -0.72
N GLN A 53 30.23 6.17 0.50
CA GLN A 53 31.00 5.36 1.44
C GLN A 53 30.75 3.86 1.27
N ARG A 54 29.80 3.46 0.41
CA ARG A 54 29.33 2.07 0.23
C ARG A 54 29.50 1.55 -1.20
N MET A 55 30.16 2.28 -2.09
CA MET A 55 30.27 1.93 -3.50
C MET A 55 30.70 0.47 -3.75
N ASP A 56 31.64 -0.05 -2.96
CA ASP A 56 32.08 -1.45 -3.09
C ASP A 56 30.97 -2.45 -2.77
N ALA A 57 30.15 -2.16 -1.77
CA ALA A 57 29.02 -3.02 -1.40
C ALA A 57 27.94 -2.99 -2.47
N LEU A 58 27.61 -1.80 -3.01
CA LEU A 58 26.65 -1.65 -4.10
C LEU A 58 27.11 -2.40 -5.35
N THR A 59 28.39 -2.28 -5.73
CA THR A 59 28.95 -3.00 -6.87
C THR A 59 28.87 -4.52 -6.73
N LYS A 60 29.03 -5.04 -5.51
CA LYS A 60 28.86 -6.47 -5.23
C LYS A 60 27.41 -6.92 -5.29
N GLN A 61 26.49 -6.11 -4.81
CA GLN A 61 25.05 -6.41 -4.82
C GLN A 61 24.47 -6.34 -6.24
N TYR A 62 24.92 -5.38 -7.04
CA TYR A 62 24.45 -5.10 -8.40
C TYR A 62 25.61 -5.04 -9.39
N PRO A 63 26.23 -6.18 -9.71
CA PRO A 63 27.44 -6.24 -10.53
C PRO A 63 27.24 -5.68 -11.96
N ASN A 64 26.00 -5.70 -12.45
CA ASN A 64 25.64 -5.16 -13.78
C ASN A 64 24.92 -3.80 -13.67
N GLY A 65 24.94 -3.16 -12.50
CA GLY A 65 24.18 -1.93 -12.23
C GLY A 65 22.66 -2.14 -12.20
N TYR A 66 21.90 -1.08 -12.36
CA TYR A 66 20.44 -1.13 -12.28
C TYR A 66 19.75 -1.44 -13.61
N ARG A 67 20.46 -1.41 -14.74
CA ARG A 67 19.84 -1.57 -16.06
C ARG A 67 19.09 -2.89 -16.21
N PRO A 68 19.65 -4.07 -15.88
CA PRO A 68 18.93 -5.34 -16.04
C PRO A 68 17.63 -5.39 -15.23
N ILE A 69 17.65 -4.79 -14.03
CA ILE A 69 16.50 -4.74 -13.14
C ILE A 69 15.45 -3.76 -13.66
N ALA A 70 15.87 -2.59 -14.14
CA ALA A 70 14.97 -1.58 -14.70
C ALA A 70 14.26 -2.10 -15.95
N ASP A 71 14.98 -2.82 -16.79
CA ASP A 71 14.41 -3.43 -18.01
C ASP A 71 13.38 -4.53 -17.65
N ALA A 72 13.70 -5.41 -16.68
CA ALA A 72 12.79 -6.44 -16.20
C ALA A 72 11.54 -5.83 -15.51
N ALA A 73 11.70 -4.78 -14.74
CA ALA A 73 10.58 -4.06 -14.14
C ALA A 73 9.68 -3.41 -15.20
N ALA A 74 10.28 -2.78 -16.21
CA ALA A 74 9.56 -2.15 -17.32
C ALA A 74 8.75 -3.16 -18.14
N GLU A 75 9.25 -4.39 -18.33
CA GLU A 75 8.54 -5.47 -19.03
C GLU A 75 7.18 -5.79 -18.39
N ILE A 76 7.08 -5.64 -17.07
CA ILE A 76 5.82 -5.86 -16.34
C ILE A 76 5.05 -4.57 -16.04
N GLY A 77 5.48 -3.43 -16.58
CA GLY A 77 4.86 -2.13 -16.32
C GLY A 77 5.12 -1.61 -14.91
N CYS A 78 6.16 -2.10 -14.25
CA CYS A 78 6.59 -1.72 -12.91
C CYS A 78 7.76 -0.73 -12.98
N ARG A 79 7.83 0.16 -12.01
CA ARG A 79 8.97 1.06 -11.80
C ARG A 79 9.71 0.71 -10.53
N LEU A 80 10.89 1.28 -10.35
CA LEU A 80 11.73 0.99 -9.21
C LEU A 80 11.64 2.07 -8.13
N GLY A 81 11.96 1.66 -6.90
CA GLY A 81 12.16 2.56 -5.78
C GLY A 81 13.38 2.15 -4.96
N VAL A 82 13.89 3.07 -4.13
CA VAL A 82 15.08 2.85 -3.33
C VAL A 82 14.94 3.44 -1.93
N TRP A 83 15.56 2.78 -0.98
CA TRP A 83 15.70 3.24 0.39
C TRP A 83 17.03 3.96 0.59
N GLY A 84 17.01 5.07 1.35
CA GLY A 84 18.21 5.83 1.71
C GLY A 84 17.88 6.96 2.69
N GLY A 85 18.86 7.82 2.94
CA GLY A 85 18.69 9.00 3.78
C GLY A 85 18.46 10.28 2.98
N PRO A 86 17.98 11.35 3.64
CA PRO A 86 17.70 12.64 3.00
C PRO A 86 18.97 13.47 2.71
N ASP A 87 20.05 13.18 3.41
CA ASP A 87 21.35 13.87 3.27
C ASP A 87 22.33 13.06 2.41
N GLY A 88 23.60 13.13 2.68
CA GLY A 88 24.66 12.48 1.92
C GLY A 88 25.39 13.44 0.99
N TYR A 89 25.06 14.74 1.09
CA TYR A 89 25.68 15.77 0.24
C TYR A 89 27.13 16.11 0.63
N GLY A 90 27.65 15.54 1.74
CA GLY A 90 29.00 15.85 2.21
C GLY A 90 29.20 17.32 2.57
N ASP A 91 30.46 17.70 2.76
CA ASP A 91 30.84 19.06 3.15
C ASP A 91 31.56 19.82 2.03
N ASP A 92 31.91 19.15 0.96
CA ASP A 92 32.58 19.73 -0.19
C ASP A 92 31.71 19.68 -1.45
N PRO A 93 31.97 20.62 -2.43
CA PRO A 93 31.16 20.72 -3.64
C PRO A 93 31.17 19.47 -4.53
N LYS A 94 32.23 18.65 -4.47
CA LYS A 94 32.34 17.45 -5.28
C LYS A 94 31.40 16.37 -4.76
N THR A 95 31.46 16.06 -3.47
CA THR A 95 30.57 15.09 -2.82
C THR A 95 29.13 15.51 -2.94
N GLU A 96 28.84 16.81 -2.82
CA GLU A 96 27.52 17.36 -3.01
C GLU A 96 26.98 17.10 -4.43
N ALA A 97 27.81 17.36 -5.44
CA ALA A 97 27.45 17.12 -6.84
C ALA A 97 27.29 15.63 -7.14
N GLU A 98 28.14 14.77 -6.61
CA GLU A 98 28.08 13.32 -6.76
C GLU A 98 26.79 12.74 -6.17
N ARG A 99 26.38 13.19 -4.97
CA ARG A 99 25.11 12.78 -4.35
C ARG A 99 23.91 13.22 -5.18
N GLN A 100 23.89 14.45 -5.64
CA GLN A 100 22.82 14.97 -6.49
C GLN A 100 22.73 14.18 -7.78
N GLU A 101 23.86 13.97 -8.48
CA GLU A 101 23.89 13.22 -9.73
C GLU A 101 23.43 11.76 -9.53
N LEU A 102 23.84 11.11 -8.44
CA LEU A 102 23.39 9.77 -8.10
C LEU A 102 21.87 9.69 -8.06
N LEU A 103 21.21 10.54 -7.27
CA LEU A 103 19.75 10.53 -7.14
C LEU A 103 19.04 10.91 -8.44
N VAL A 104 19.54 11.91 -9.15
CA VAL A 104 18.98 12.34 -10.45
C VAL A 104 19.11 11.24 -11.49
N SER A 105 20.25 10.53 -11.53
CA SER A 105 20.48 9.45 -12.49
C SER A 105 19.53 8.27 -12.29
N LEU A 106 19.13 7.97 -11.05
CA LEU A 106 18.11 6.94 -10.78
C LEU A 106 16.79 7.26 -11.50
N CYS A 107 16.36 8.51 -11.46
CA CYS A 107 15.13 8.95 -12.14
C CYS A 107 15.34 9.06 -13.66
N ARG A 108 16.45 9.66 -14.10
CA ARG A 108 16.72 9.93 -15.52
C ARG A 108 16.98 8.64 -16.32
N ASP A 109 17.82 7.75 -15.78
CA ASP A 109 18.36 6.63 -16.54
C ASP A 109 17.59 5.33 -16.31
N TYR A 110 16.87 5.21 -15.16
CA TYR A 110 16.19 3.99 -14.75
C TYR A 110 14.71 4.20 -14.33
N HIS A 111 14.19 5.44 -14.46
CA HIS A 111 12.80 5.80 -14.17
C HIS A 111 12.33 5.43 -12.77
N PHE A 112 13.20 5.60 -11.76
CA PHE A 112 12.81 5.41 -10.37
C PHE A 112 11.62 6.31 -10.01
N ALA A 113 10.67 5.76 -9.27
CA ALA A 113 9.41 6.40 -8.94
C ALA A 113 9.20 6.58 -7.44
N LEU A 114 10.10 6.03 -6.60
CA LEU A 114 9.98 6.12 -5.16
C LEU A 114 11.35 6.23 -4.49
N PHE A 115 11.46 7.19 -3.57
CA PHE A 115 12.54 7.27 -2.59
C PHE A 115 11.95 7.13 -1.19
N LYS A 116 12.39 6.13 -0.43
CA LYS A 116 12.07 5.96 0.99
C LYS A 116 13.21 6.56 1.81
N LEU A 117 12.93 7.68 2.47
CA LEU A 117 13.89 8.38 3.32
C LEU A 117 13.70 7.93 4.76
N ASP A 118 14.75 7.36 5.35
CA ASP A 118 14.68 6.80 6.69
C ASP A 118 15.63 7.49 7.66
N GLY A 119 15.11 7.75 8.87
CA GLY A 119 15.85 8.39 9.96
C GLY A 119 17.07 7.62 10.47
N VAL A 120 17.15 6.32 10.20
CA VAL A 120 18.34 5.53 10.58
C VAL A 120 19.60 5.93 9.80
N CYS A 121 19.45 6.57 8.64
CA CYS A 121 20.56 7.16 7.89
C CYS A 121 21.05 8.48 8.49
N GLY A 122 20.27 9.09 9.39
CA GLY A 122 20.48 10.43 9.91
C GLY A 122 19.54 11.46 9.29
N GLY A 123 19.40 12.61 9.96
CA GLY A 123 18.55 13.72 9.50
C GLY A 123 19.15 14.49 8.34
N LEU A 124 18.34 15.33 7.73
CA LEU A 124 18.80 16.32 6.75
C LEU A 124 19.36 17.55 7.49
N ARG A 125 20.62 17.86 7.24
CA ARG A 125 21.28 19.05 7.83
C ARG A 125 20.65 20.32 7.28
N GLU A 126 20.55 21.36 8.14
CA GLU A 126 19.89 22.61 7.78
C GLU A 126 20.55 23.27 6.56
N GLU A 127 21.88 23.31 6.51
CA GLU A 127 22.66 23.86 5.40
C GLU A 127 22.54 23.07 4.10
N LYS A 128 21.97 21.84 4.14
CA LYS A 128 21.77 20.98 2.97
C LYS A 128 20.32 20.93 2.46
N GLN A 129 19.40 21.56 3.16
CA GLN A 129 17.99 21.59 2.78
C GLN A 129 17.76 22.19 1.38
N ALA A 130 18.45 23.30 1.06
CA ALA A 130 18.36 23.91 -0.26
C ALA A 130 18.86 22.97 -1.38
N LYS A 131 19.91 22.20 -1.12
CA LYS A 131 20.44 21.22 -2.06
C LYS A 131 19.50 20.02 -2.21
N PHE A 132 18.89 19.57 -1.14
CA PHE A 132 17.82 18.55 -1.19
C PHE A 132 16.67 19.00 -2.08
N VAL A 133 16.15 20.20 -1.88
CA VAL A 133 15.09 20.78 -2.72
C VAL A 133 15.48 20.83 -4.19
N GLU A 134 16.67 21.35 -4.50
CA GLU A 134 17.20 21.37 -5.86
C GLU A 134 17.28 19.96 -6.48
N THR A 135 17.72 18.99 -5.70
CA THR A 135 17.82 17.59 -6.14
C THR A 135 16.43 17.02 -6.44
N MET A 136 15.45 17.19 -5.56
CA MET A 136 14.08 16.72 -5.79
C MET A 136 13.44 17.38 -7.02
N GLN A 137 13.67 18.67 -7.23
CA GLN A 137 13.24 19.37 -8.44
C GLN A 137 13.85 18.77 -9.71
N LYS A 138 15.14 18.44 -9.68
CA LYS A 138 15.80 17.77 -10.81
C LYS A 138 15.27 16.36 -11.04
N CYS A 139 15.08 15.57 -9.98
CA CYS A 139 14.49 14.23 -10.07
C CYS A 139 13.09 14.27 -10.70
N ARG A 140 12.24 15.21 -10.28
CA ARG A 140 10.88 15.38 -10.82
C ARG A 140 10.80 15.83 -12.27
N LYS A 141 11.89 16.32 -12.88
CA LYS A 141 11.95 16.54 -14.33
C LYS A 141 11.87 15.23 -15.11
N TYR A 142 12.37 14.13 -14.55
CA TYR A 142 12.40 12.80 -15.16
C TYR A 142 11.33 11.86 -14.61
N SER A 143 10.97 12.03 -13.34
CA SER A 143 9.90 11.31 -12.66
C SER A 143 8.95 12.32 -12.00
N PRO A 144 8.01 12.91 -12.76
CA PRO A 144 7.14 13.99 -12.27
C PRO A 144 6.27 13.58 -11.07
N ASP A 145 5.94 12.30 -10.99
CA ASP A 145 5.15 11.66 -9.95
C ASP A 145 6.01 10.93 -8.91
N LEU A 146 7.26 11.33 -8.74
CA LEU A 146 8.18 10.75 -7.74
C LEU A 146 7.56 10.82 -6.34
N ILE A 147 7.42 9.65 -5.73
CA ILE A 147 6.97 9.48 -4.35
C ILE A 147 8.19 9.59 -3.43
N VAL A 148 8.08 10.41 -2.39
CA VAL A 148 9.10 10.53 -1.35
C VAL A 148 8.46 10.11 -0.03
N LEU A 149 8.64 8.86 0.34
CA LEU A 149 8.20 8.34 1.63
C LEU A 149 9.14 8.85 2.71
N ASN A 150 8.66 9.76 3.53
CA ASN A 150 9.43 10.35 4.61
C ASN A 150 9.13 9.63 5.92
N HIS A 151 10.10 8.88 6.41
CA HIS A 151 9.98 8.11 7.63
C HIS A 151 10.61 8.86 8.81
N ARG A 152 9.78 9.59 9.58
CA ARG A 152 10.12 10.29 10.83
C ARG A 152 11.14 11.43 10.72
N LEU A 153 11.31 12.03 9.56
CA LEU A 153 12.32 13.05 9.38
C LEU A 153 11.76 14.46 9.27
N PRO A 154 12.28 15.45 10.00
CA PRO A 154 12.08 16.84 9.66
C PRO A 154 12.93 17.18 8.43
N LEU A 155 12.29 17.64 7.38
CA LEU A 155 12.95 18.02 6.11
C LEU A 155 13.07 19.54 5.94
N GLY A 156 12.53 20.34 6.88
CA GLY A 156 12.53 21.79 6.82
C GLY A 156 11.90 22.31 5.53
N ILE A 157 12.63 23.13 4.75
CA ILE A 157 12.11 23.63 3.46
C ILE A 157 11.88 22.53 2.42
N GLY A 158 12.32 21.30 2.68
CA GLY A 158 12.09 20.13 1.84
C GLY A 158 10.74 19.43 2.08
N GLU A 159 10.01 19.77 3.15
CA GLU A 159 8.71 19.16 3.49
C GLU A 159 7.71 19.14 2.33
N PRO A 160 7.55 20.16 1.49
CA PRO A 160 6.63 20.13 0.35
C PRO A 160 6.96 19.06 -0.72
N TYR A 161 8.13 18.46 -0.66
CA TYR A 161 8.55 17.38 -1.56
C TYR A 161 8.28 15.99 -0.98
N ALA A 162 7.96 15.89 0.32
CA ALA A 162 7.56 14.64 0.95
C ALA A 162 6.13 14.25 0.54
N THR A 163 5.92 12.95 0.36
CA THR A 163 4.61 12.35 0.10
C THR A 163 3.95 11.90 1.40
N THR A 164 4.76 11.58 2.41
CA THR A 164 4.31 11.27 3.78
C THR A 164 4.95 12.25 4.78
N PHE A 165 4.29 12.48 5.93
CA PHE A 165 4.66 13.52 6.88
C PHE A 165 4.22 13.16 8.30
N LEU A 166 4.58 14.00 9.27
CA LEU A 166 4.06 13.92 10.65
C LEU A 166 2.82 14.79 10.79
N TRP A 167 1.70 14.18 11.17
CA TRP A 167 0.44 14.87 11.45
C TRP A 167 0.22 14.94 12.97
N ASN A 168 0.26 16.13 13.54
CA ASN A 168 0.15 16.32 15.00
C ASN A 168 1.05 15.37 15.81
N GLY A 169 2.27 15.10 15.32
CA GLY A 169 3.20 14.17 15.95
C GLY A 169 2.93 12.69 15.65
N THR A 170 1.89 12.38 14.89
CA THR A 170 1.59 11.01 14.43
C THR A 170 2.20 10.80 13.06
N GLU A 171 2.92 9.72 12.93
CA GLU A 171 3.54 9.32 11.68
C GLU A 171 2.49 8.88 10.66
N THR A 172 2.52 9.45 9.45
CA THR A 172 1.65 9.05 8.35
C THR A 172 2.23 7.95 7.47
N TYR A 173 3.48 7.58 7.71
CA TYR A 173 4.09 6.35 7.21
C TYR A 173 4.30 5.40 8.38
N VAL A 174 3.73 4.21 8.34
CA VAL A 174 3.76 3.26 9.43
C VAL A 174 4.23 1.90 8.93
N ASP A 175 5.35 1.43 9.47
CA ASP A 175 5.79 0.05 9.30
C ASP A 175 5.08 -0.87 10.31
N VAL A 176 4.40 -1.88 9.80
CA VAL A 176 3.83 -2.96 10.59
C VAL A 176 4.57 -4.24 10.22
N HIS A 177 5.41 -4.72 11.11
CA HIS A 177 6.17 -5.95 10.90
C HIS A 177 5.59 -7.08 11.72
N ILE A 178 5.33 -8.20 11.07
CA ILE A 178 5.05 -9.46 11.74
C ILE A 178 6.37 -10.21 11.91
N CYS A 179 6.82 -10.32 13.13
CA CYS A 179 8.07 -10.99 13.42
C CYS A 179 7.89 -12.42 13.93
N ASN A 180 6.66 -12.81 14.31
CA ASN A 180 6.42 -14.11 14.95
C ASN A 180 4.95 -14.55 14.83
N PRO A 181 4.66 -15.71 14.23
CA PRO A 181 3.29 -16.24 14.11
C PRO A 181 2.62 -16.48 15.47
N LYS A 182 3.40 -16.67 16.56
CA LYS A 182 2.84 -16.83 17.91
C LYS A 182 2.26 -15.54 18.49
N THR A 183 2.57 -14.38 17.91
CA THR A 183 2.03 -13.09 18.32
C THR A 183 0.95 -12.58 17.38
N ALA A 184 0.40 -13.43 16.53
CA ALA A 184 -0.56 -13.06 15.49
C ALA A 184 -1.79 -12.29 16.03
N MET A 185 -2.26 -12.61 17.24
CA MET A 185 -3.38 -11.89 17.87
C MET A 185 -3.02 -10.45 18.20
N HIS A 186 -1.88 -10.21 18.83
CA HIS A 186 -1.38 -8.86 19.12
C HIS A 186 -1.09 -8.10 17.83
N HIS A 187 -0.56 -8.77 16.83
CA HIS A 187 -0.33 -8.18 15.53
C HIS A 187 -1.64 -7.70 14.90
N ARG A 188 -2.72 -8.47 14.96
CA ARG A 188 -4.03 -8.08 14.42
C ARG A 188 -4.60 -6.85 15.11
N GLU A 189 -4.56 -6.82 16.45
CA GLU A 189 -4.93 -5.62 17.18
C GLU A 189 -4.10 -4.40 16.73
N PHE A 190 -2.81 -4.61 16.58
CA PHE A 190 -1.90 -3.58 16.09
C PHE A 190 -2.20 -3.16 14.65
N THR A 191 -2.52 -4.13 13.79
CA THR A 191 -2.94 -3.89 12.41
C THR A 191 -4.26 -3.13 12.36
N PHE A 192 -5.20 -3.37 13.27
CA PHE A 192 -6.46 -2.65 13.34
C PHE A 192 -6.33 -1.20 13.80
N THR A 193 -5.42 -0.91 14.73
CA THR A 193 -5.33 0.40 15.38
C THR A 193 -4.33 1.33 14.73
N ARG A 194 -3.22 0.78 14.23
CA ARG A 194 -2.12 1.59 13.71
C ARG A 194 -2.41 2.13 12.32
N GLY A 195 -2.11 3.40 12.08
CA GLY A 195 -2.41 4.08 10.82
C GLY A 195 -3.77 4.76 10.78
N ASN A 196 -4.52 4.75 11.89
CA ASN A 196 -5.68 5.61 12.05
C ASN A 196 -5.23 6.93 12.67
N VAL A 197 -5.48 8.03 12.00
CA VAL A 197 -5.10 9.38 12.43
C VAL A 197 -6.38 10.20 12.65
N PRO A 198 -6.83 10.37 13.91
CA PRO A 198 -8.06 11.08 14.19
C PRO A 198 -8.06 12.48 13.60
N GLY A 199 -9.15 12.88 12.98
CA GLY A 199 -9.36 14.20 12.40
C GLY A 199 -8.72 14.42 11.03
N LEU A 200 -8.16 13.40 10.42
CA LEU A 200 -7.68 13.46 9.04
C LEU A 200 -8.75 12.86 8.11
N GLU A 201 -9.52 13.69 7.43
CA GLU A 201 -10.70 13.29 6.66
C GLU A 201 -10.36 12.87 5.22
N ARG A 202 -9.28 13.44 4.66
CA ARG A 202 -8.89 13.17 3.29
C ARG A 202 -7.40 13.35 3.07
N LEU A 203 -6.83 12.45 2.26
CA LEU A 203 -5.48 12.58 1.71
C LEU A 203 -5.54 12.77 0.20
N ALA A 204 -4.62 13.57 -0.33
CA ALA A 204 -4.37 13.56 -1.76
C ALA A 204 -3.78 12.20 -2.20
N GLU A 205 -3.91 11.86 -3.48
CA GLU A 205 -3.47 10.55 -4.00
C GLU A 205 -1.95 10.30 -3.80
N ASP A 206 -1.18 11.36 -3.67
CA ASP A 206 0.27 11.34 -3.47
C ASP A 206 0.70 11.56 -2.01
N HIS A 207 -0.26 11.72 -1.09
CA HIS A 207 -0.04 11.83 0.36
C HIS A 207 -0.81 10.72 1.06
N GLY A 208 -0.21 10.07 2.02
CA GLY A 208 -0.94 9.03 2.73
C GLY A 208 -0.13 8.27 3.78
N VAL A 209 -0.86 7.45 4.49
CA VAL A 209 -0.29 6.43 5.36
C VAL A 209 0.04 5.21 4.51
N CYS A 210 1.27 4.77 4.59
CA CYS A 210 1.71 3.52 4.02
C CYS A 210 1.93 2.52 5.17
N ILE A 211 1.34 1.35 5.09
CA ILE A 211 1.55 0.30 6.06
C ILE A 211 2.15 -0.89 5.35
N SER A 212 3.33 -1.28 5.81
CA SER A 212 3.99 -2.50 5.39
C SER A 212 3.40 -3.68 6.15
N SER A 213 3.03 -4.73 5.44
CA SER A 213 2.58 -5.99 6.03
C SER A 213 3.36 -7.16 5.45
N CYS A 214 3.65 -8.15 6.29
CA CYS A 214 4.28 -9.38 5.84
C CYS A 214 3.20 -10.34 5.34
N PRO A 215 3.11 -10.62 4.04
CA PRO A 215 2.03 -11.42 3.47
C PRO A 215 2.08 -12.89 3.86
N GLU A 216 3.17 -13.34 4.44
CA GLU A 216 3.45 -14.74 4.80
C GLU A 216 2.58 -15.32 5.91
N TYR A 217 1.69 -14.52 6.53
CA TYR A 217 0.95 -14.98 7.70
C TYR A 217 -0.56 -15.03 7.52
N PHE A 218 -1.19 -14.02 6.91
CA PHE A 218 -2.63 -13.95 6.76
C PHE A 218 -3.08 -13.12 5.57
N GLU A 219 -4.00 -13.66 4.79
CA GLU A 219 -4.69 -12.96 3.71
C GLU A 219 -5.42 -11.69 4.20
N ASP A 220 -5.96 -11.72 5.42
CA ASP A 220 -6.69 -10.61 6.02
C ASP A 220 -5.79 -9.41 6.32
N ASP A 221 -4.48 -9.60 6.52
CA ASP A 221 -3.54 -8.50 6.72
C ASP A 221 -3.44 -7.63 5.47
N LEU A 222 -3.50 -8.25 4.30
CA LEU A 222 -3.53 -7.55 3.02
C LEU A 222 -4.84 -6.78 2.82
N LEU A 223 -5.95 -7.35 3.29
CA LEU A 223 -7.24 -6.70 3.27
C LEU A 223 -7.24 -5.44 4.14
N TYR A 224 -6.76 -5.55 5.38
CA TYR A 224 -6.63 -4.39 6.27
C TYR A 224 -5.72 -3.33 5.69
N GLN A 225 -4.62 -3.73 5.09
CA GLN A 225 -3.71 -2.80 4.45
C GLN A 225 -4.36 -2.04 3.31
N ALA A 226 -5.16 -2.72 2.50
CA ALA A 226 -5.80 -2.12 1.33
C ALA A 226 -7.07 -1.32 1.66
N PHE A 227 -7.87 -1.77 2.63
CA PHE A 227 -9.22 -1.23 2.88
C PHE A 227 -9.49 -0.86 4.34
N GLY A 228 -8.81 -1.47 5.31
CA GLY A 228 -9.07 -1.33 6.74
C GLY A 228 -8.36 -0.14 7.39
N ARG A 229 -7.88 0.81 6.62
CA ARG A 229 -7.23 2.03 7.11
C ARG A 229 -7.95 3.25 6.59
N GLU A 230 -8.07 4.24 7.44
CA GLU A 230 -8.70 5.49 7.09
C GLU A 230 -7.93 6.26 6.02
N LEU A 231 -6.62 6.06 5.96
CA LEU A 231 -5.69 6.94 5.26
C LEU A 231 -4.73 6.25 4.28
N ILE A 232 -4.95 4.99 3.92
CA ILE A 232 -4.04 4.31 3.02
C ILE A 232 -4.39 4.59 1.56
N LEU A 233 -3.41 5.08 0.84
CA LEU A 233 -3.51 5.35 -0.59
C LEU A 233 -3.02 4.22 -1.46
N ALA A 234 -2.04 3.47 -1.00
CA ALA A 234 -1.45 2.37 -1.74
C ALA A 234 -1.12 1.23 -0.79
N PRO A 235 -1.66 0.03 -0.99
CA PRO A 235 -1.23 -1.12 -0.25
C PRO A 235 0.24 -1.43 -0.56
N GLU A 236 0.99 -1.69 0.49
CA GLU A 236 2.40 -2.02 0.42
C GLU A 236 2.63 -3.41 0.96
N ILE A 237 3.25 -4.27 0.19
CA ILE A 237 3.65 -5.61 0.61
C ILE A 237 5.08 -5.56 1.11
N TYR A 238 5.29 -6.04 2.32
CA TYR A 238 6.59 -6.16 2.95
C TYR A 238 6.78 -7.59 3.44
N GLY A 239 7.84 -8.25 3.03
CA GLY A 239 8.13 -9.62 3.41
C GLY A 239 8.44 -10.52 2.23
N ASN A 240 8.36 -11.81 2.44
CA ASN A 240 8.74 -12.81 1.44
C ASN A 240 7.49 -13.47 0.84
N PRO A 241 7.11 -13.16 -0.41
CA PRO A 241 5.93 -13.72 -1.05
C PRO A 241 6.00 -15.24 -1.26
N TRP A 242 7.18 -15.83 -1.20
CA TRP A 242 7.38 -17.29 -1.32
C TRP A 242 6.79 -18.10 -0.16
N PHE A 243 6.42 -17.44 0.95
CA PHE A 243 5.73 -18.10 2.07
C PHE A 243 4.21 -18.11 1.95
N LEU A 244 3.64 -17.42 0.95
CA LEU A 244 2.24 -17.56 0.62
C LEU A 244 1.94 -18.94 0.05
N ARG A 245 0.79 -19.50 0.43
CA ARG A 245 0.28 -20.72 -0.19
C ARG A 245 -0.32 -20.43 -1.57
N ASP A 246 -0.38 -21.42 -2.42
CA ASP A 246 -0.91 -21.28 -3.78
C ASP A 246 -2.37 -20.78 -3.78
N ASP A 247 -3.17 -21.18 -2.78
CA ASP A 247 -4.56 -20.74 -2.62
C ASP A 247 -4.72 -19.29 -2.10
N GLU A 248 -3.65 -18.70 -1.59
CA GLU A 248 -3.63 -17.28 -1.14
C GLU A 248 -3.27 -16.33 -2.28
N LEU A 249 -2.60 -16.79 -3.31
CA LEU A 249 -2.15 -15.93 -4.43
C LEU A 249 -3.31 -15.24 -5.17
N PRO A 250 -4.39 -15.94 -5.55
CA PRO A 250 -5.54 -15.30 -6.19
C PRO A 250 -6.26 -14.34 -5.24
N ILE A 251 -6.28 -14.59 -3.93
CA ILE A 251 -6.88 -13.70 -2.92
C ILE A 251 -6.10 -12.40 -2.86
N LEU A 252 -4.76 -12.47 -2.75
CA LEU A 252 -3.86 -11.31 -2.81
C LEU A 252 -4.11 -10.50 -4.08
N ALA A 253 -4.11 -11.15 -5.22
CA ALA A 253 -4.32 -10.50 -6.52
C ALA A 253 -5.70 -9.83 -6.60
N SER A 254 -6.76 -10.48 -6.11
CA SER A 254 -8.11 -9.94 -6.10
C SER A 254 -8.23 -8.69 -5.23
N ILE A 255 -7.67 -8.71 -4.01
CA ILE A 255 -7.66 -7.57 -3.09
C ILE A 255 -6.96 -6.36 -3.73
N TYR A 256 -5.76 -6.57 -4.29
CA TYR A 256 -5.00 -5.50 -4.93
C TYR A 256 -5.68 -4.95 -6.19
N SER A 257 -6.23 -5.82 -7.01
CA SER A 257 -6.96 -5.41 -8.22
C SER A 257 -8.24 -4.65 -7.90
N LEU A 258 -8.96 -5.05 -6.84
CA LEU A 258 -10.14 -4.35 -6.35
C LEU A 258 -9.76 -2.95 -5.82
N HIS A 259 -8.72 -2.86 -5.00
CA HIS A 259 -8.20 -1.57 -4.53
C HIS A 259 -7.78 -0.69 -5.72
N ARG A 260 -7.04 -1.23 -6.68
CA ARG A 260 -6.60 -0.50 -7.88
C ARG A 260 -7.76 0.06 -8.67
N LYS A 261 -8.83 -0.72 -8.84
CA LYS A 261 -10.05 -0.31 -9.55
C LYS A 261 -10.70 0.91 -8.90
N TYR A 262 -10.81 0.91 -7.58
CA TYR A 262 -11.56 1.93 -6.83
C TYR A 262 -10.68 2.96 -6.11
N ARG A 263 -9.37 2.96 -6.35
CA ARG A 263 -8.41 3.83 -5.64
C ARG A 263 -8.78 5.31 -5.62
N ALA A 264 -9.46 5.80 -6.64
CA ALA A 264 -9.84 7.21 -6.74
C ALA A 264 -10.86 7.62 -5.67
N ILE A 265 -11.79 6.71 -5.30
CA ILE A 265 -12.78 6.96 -4.26
C ILE A 265 -12.31 6.52 -2.87
N LEU A 266 -11.32 5.63 -2.79
CA LEU A 266 -10.78 5.13 -1.52
C LEU A 266 -9.90 6.14 -0.78
N VAL A 267 -9.77 7.36 -1.26
CA VAL A 267 -9.05 8.46 -0.60
C VAL A 267 -9.87 9.11 0.52
N HIS A 268 -11.16 8.82 0.60
CA HIS A 268 -12.02 9.24 1.70
C HIS A 268 -12.30 8.05 2.59
N GLY A 269 -12.10 8.23 3.90
CA GLY A 269 -12.33 7.19 4.89
C GLY A 269 -12.91 7.76 6.16
N MET A 270 -13.63 6.92 6.89
CA MET A 270 -14.16 7.23 8.21
C MET A 270 -14.09 6.01 9.11
N LEU A 271 -13.78 6.24 10.38
CA LEU A 271 -13.91 5.22 11.41
C LEU A 271 -15.40 5.03 11.74
N LEU A 272 -15.79 3.79 11.81
CA LEU A 272 -17.15 3.40 12.19
C LEU A 272 -17.25 3.17 13.70
N PRO A 273 -18.45 3.26 14.29
CA PRO A 273 -18.68 2.89 15.68
C PRO A 273 -18.26 1.44 16.00
N ASP A 274 -17.92 1.17 17.26
CA ASP A 274 -17.51 -0.18 17.73
C ASP A 274 -18.55 -1.28 17.47
N SER A 275 -19.81 -0.92 17.23
CA SER A 275 -20.86 -1.87 16.83
C SER A 275 -20.57 -2.56 15.49
N TYR A 276 -19.76 -1.91 14.63
CA TYR A 276 -19.29 -2.48 13.36
C TYR A 276 -18.06 -3.37 13.50
N GLY A 277 -17.48 -3.44 14.68
CA GLY A 277 -16.25 -4.21 14.95
C GLY A 277 -15.10 -3.32 15.39
N PRO A 278 -14.00 -3.91 15.87
CA PRO A 278 -12.83 -3.15 16.32
C PRO A 278 -12.21 -2.41 15.14
N ASN A 279 -12.15 -1.08 15.26
CA ASN A 279 -11.55 -0.20 14.25
C ASN A 279 -12.08 -0.42 12.81
N ALA A 280 -13.38 -0.70 12.68
CA ALA A 280 -14.01 -0.82 11.37
C ALA A 280 -13.92 0.51 10.60
N VAL A 281 -13.65 0.42 9.32
CA VAL A 281 -13.47 1.58 8.44
C VAL A 281 -14.40 1.46 7.25
N SER A 282 -15.05 2.58 6.90
CA SER A 282 -15.76 2.75 5.64
C SER A 282 -15.00 3.71 4.74
N ARG A 283 -14.83 3.37 3.47
CA ARG A 283 -14.14 4.18 2.46
C ARG A 283 -14.93 4.23 1.17
N GLY A 284 -15.09 5.43 0.61
CA GLY A 284 -15.83 5.60 -0.65
C GLY A 284 -16.17 7.06 -0.94
N ASP A 285 -17.11 7.27 -1.85
CA ASP A 285 -17.51 8.61 -2.35
C ASP A 285 -18.99 8.95 -2.10
N GLY A 286 -19.65 8.20 -1.23
CA GLY A 286 -21.08 8.36 -0.96
C GLY A 286 -21.98 7.54 -1.88
N THR A 287 -21.60 7.28 -3.11
CA THR A 287 -22.35 6.41 -4.02
C THR A 287 -21.97 4.94 -3.88
N ARG A 288 -20.74 4.70 -3.42
CA ARG A 288 -20.15 3.39 -3.19
C ARG A 288 -19.26 3.46 -1.96
N GLN A 289 -19.49 2.54 -1.03
CA GLN A 289 -18.73 2.42 0.20
C GLN A 289 -18.18 1.00 0.37
N PHE A 290 -16.94 0.91 0.79
CA PHE A 290 -16.25 -0.33 1.16
C PHE A 290 -16.05 -0.35 2.67
N LEU A 291 -16.71 -1.27 3.34
CA LEU A 291 -16.58 -1.49 4.78
C LEU A 291 -15.59 -2.62 5.02
N CYS A 292 -14.48 -2.30 5.68
CA CYS A 292 -13.59 -3.31 6.23
C CYS A 292 -13.85 -3.42 7.73
N THR A 293 -14.21 -4.62 8.17
CA THR A 293 -14.44 -4.91 9.58
C THR A 293 -13.75 -6.18 9.99
N GLY A 294 -13.55 -6.35 11.29
CA GLY A 294 -12.89 -7.51 11.84
C GLY A 294 -13.54 -8.06 13.09
N ASN A 295 -13.04 -9.20 13.49
CA ASN A 295 -13.42 -9.88 14.71
C ASN A 295 -12.15 -10.29 15.47
N ASP A 296 -11.93 -9.73 16.64
CA ASP A 296 -10.81 -9.97 17.53
C ASP A 296 -11.12 -10.99 18.64
N SER A 297 -12.24 -11.70 18.54
CA SER A 297 -12.73 -12.65 19.54
C SER A 297 -12.78 -14.09 19.02
N TRP A 298 -12.94 -15.02 19.97
CA TRP A 298 -13.14 -16.46 19.69
C TRP A 298 -14.54 -16.80 19.22
N ASN A 299 -15.50 -15.88 19.36
CA ASN A 299 -16.89 -16.09 18.96
C ASN A 299 -17.13 -15.45 17.59
N MET A 300 -18.00 -16.08 16.80
CA MET A 300 -18.51 -15.45 15.57
C MET A 300 -19.21 -14.14 15.91
N ARG A 301 -18.93 -13.10 15.16
CA ARG A 301 -19.60 -11.80 15.28
C ARG A 301 -20.60 -11.60 14.15
N LEU A 302 -21.77 -11.12 14.48
CA LEU A 302 -22.74 -10.61 13.53
C LEU A 302 -22.67 -9.09 13.52
N VAL A 303 -22.15 -8.54 12.44
CA VAL A 303 -22.06 -7.09 12.23
C VAL A 303 -23.33 -6.63 11.54
N LYS A 304 -24.02 -5.67 12.14
CA LYS A 304 -25.23 -5.06 11.59
C LYS A 304 -24.87 -3.81 10.80
N VAL A 305 -24.82 -3.95 9.48
CA VAL A 305 -24.50 -2.85 8.58
C VAL A 305 -25.76 -2.09 8.22
N LYS A 306 -25.86 -0.84 8.65
CA LYS A 306 -26.96 0.05 8.30
C LYS A 306 -26.66 0.75 6.99
N LEU A 307 -27.52 0.61 6.00
CA LEU A 307 -27.31 1.09 4.63
C LEU A 307 -27.69 2.56 4.48
N ASP A 308 -27.03 3.45 5.21
CA ASP A 308 -27.31 4.89 5.19
C ASP A 308 -26.06 5.74 5.47
N ALA A 309 -26.27 6.99 5.85
CA ALA A 309 -25.21 7.94 6.13
C ALA A 309 -24.26 7.54 7.28
N GLU A 310 -24.64 6.57 8.14
CA GLU A 310 -23.79 6.06 9.22
C GLU A 310 -22.52 5.39 8.67
N ILE A 311 -22.63 4.77 7.50
CA ILE A 311 -21.48 4.20 6.78
C ILE A 311 -20.93 5.12 5.68
N GLY A 312 -21.38 6.38 5.62
CA GLY A 312 -21.00 7.34 4.60
C GLY A 312 -21.75 7.20 3.27
N LEU A 313 -22.82 6.37 3.22
CA LEU A 313 -23.58 6.15 1.99
C LEU A 313 -24.66 7.22 1.82
N GLU A 314 -24.67 7.89 0.69
CA GLU A 314 -25.73 8.82 0.31
C GLU A 314 -27.00 8.07 -0.16
N LYS A 315 -28.14 8.74 -0.07
CA LYS A 315 -29.39 8.13 -0.51
C LYS A 315 -29.48 8.08 -2.04
N PRO A 316 -29.55 6.86 -2.64
CA PRO A 316 -29.74 6.72 -4.09
C PRO A 316 -31.11 7.21 -4.55
N GLU A 317 -31.20 7.64 -5.81
CA GLU A 317 -32.48 8.09 -6.42
C GLU A 317 -33.52 6.95 -6.43
N SER A 318 -33.10 5.73 -6.74
CA SER A 318 -33.94 4.53 -6.69
C SER A 318 -34.38 4.14 -5.28
N GLY A 319 -33.71 4.68 -4.25
CA GLY A 319 -33.87 4.25 -2.86
C GLY A 319 -33.34 2.85 -2.59
N LYS A 320 -32.55 2.26 -3.49
CA LYS A 320 -32.04 0.87 -3.40
C LYS A 320 -30.54 0.81 -3.36
N VAL A 321 -30.03 -0.07 -2.51
CA VAL A 321 -28.60 -0.31 -2.27
C VAL A 321 -28.29 -1.78 -2.55
N SER A 322 -27.29 -2.04 -3.39
CA SER A 322 -26.74 -3.37 -3.60
C SER A 322 -25.61 -3.63 -2.61
N VAL A 323 -25.59 -4.84 -2.05
CA VAL A 323 -24.59 -5.26 -1.05
C VAL A 323 -23.85 -6.48 -1.57
N ILE A 324 -22.51 -6.39 -1.57
CA ILE A 324 -21.61 -7.42 -2.08
C ILE A 324 -20.57 -7.70 -0.99
N LEU A 325 -20.43 -8.95 -0.62
CA LEU A 325 -19.29 -9.42 0.17
C LEU A 325 -18.13 -9.69 -0.79
N HIS A 326 -16.95 -9.17 -0.51
CA HIS A 326 -15.74 -9.40 -1.31
C HIS A 326 -14.70 -10.28 -0.62
N HIS A 327 -14.78 -10.37 0.71
CA HIS A 327 -13.89 -11.19 1.51
C HIS A 327 -14.62 -11.73 2.72
N PRO A 328 -14.46 -13.03 3.10
CA PRO A 328 -13.43 -14.00 2.66
C PRO A 328 -13.72 -14.69 1.31
N TYR A 329 -14.87 -14.50 0.74
CA TYR A 329 -15.27 -14.94 -0.60
C TYR A 329 -16.16 -13.87 -1.21
N THR A 330 -16.41 -13.95 -2.51
CA THR A 330 -17.27 -12.99 -3.19
C THR A 330 -18.70 -13.54 -3.25
N GLU A 331 -19.67 -12.75 -2.81
CA GLU A 331 -21.08 -13.09 -2.83
C GLU A 331 -21.95 -11.84 -3.01
N PHE A 332 -22.91 -11.89 -3.92
CA PHE A 332 -23.94 -10.86 -4.01
C PHE A 332 -25.00 -11.13 -2.95
N LEU A 333 -25.01 -10.33 -1.88
CA LEU A 333 -25.94 -10.54 -0.76
C LEU A 333 -27.37 -10.06 -1.06
N GLY A 334 -27.51 -9.18 -2.05
CA GLY A 334 -28.83 -8.72 -2.47
C GLY A 334 -28.91 -7.22 -2.71
N THR A 335 -30.15 -6.79 -3.00
CA THR A 335 -30.50 -5.37 -3.12
C THR A 335 -31.56 -5.04 -2.08
N PHE A 336 -31.26 -4.05 -1.24
CA PHE A 336 -32.03 -3.67 -0.05
C PHE A 336 -32.52 -2.23 -0.18
N ALA A 337 -33.46 -1.83 0.68
CA ALA A 337 -33.85 -0.43 0.77
C ALA A 337 -32.77 0.40 1.49
N TYR A 338 -32.59 1.65 1.09
CA TYR A 338 -31.77 2.61 1.84
C TYR A 338 -32.31 2.76 3.27
N GLY A 339 -31.42 2.69 4.26
CA GLY A 339 -31.75 2.68 5.69
C GLY A 339 -32.05 1.30 6.28
N GLU A 340 -32.12 0.26 5.45
CA GLU A 340 -32.25 -1.12 5.92
C GLU A 340 -30.95 -1.61 6.56
N THR A 341 -31.03 -2.65 7.39
CA THR A 341 -29.87 -3.24 8.05
C THR A 341 -29.62 -4.64 7.50
N VAL A 342 -28.37 -4.89 7.10
CA VAL A 342 -27.90 -6.19 6.63
C VAL A 342 -26.96 -6.79 7.66
N GLU A 343 -27.09 -8.09 7.95
CA GLU A 343 -26.23 -8.81 8.89
C GLU A 343 -25.08 -9.49 8.14
N ILE A 344 -23.85 -9.21 8.56
CA ILE A 344 -22.61 -9.78 8.03
C ILE A 344 -21.96 -10.66 9.09
N GLN A 345 -21.68 -11.92 8.74
CA GLN A 345 -20.97 -12.83 9.61
C GLN A 345 -19.47 -12.62 9.49
N VAL A 346 -18.79 -12.40 10.62
CA VAL A 346 -17.33 -12.27 10.67
C VAL A 346 -16.79 -13.36 11.60
N TYR A 347 -16.05 -14.29 11.03
CA TYR A 347 -15.50 -15.44 11.76
C TYR A 347 -14.47 -15.01 12.81
N PRO A 348 -14.19 -15.87 13.83
CA PRO A 348 -13.19 -15.59 14.85
C PRO A 348 -11.82 -15.22 14.23
N PHE A 349 -11.26 -14.10 14.66
CA PHE A 349 -9.97 -13.56 14.19
C PHE A 349 -9.86 -13.36 12.68
N ARG A 350 -10.99 -13.19 12.00
CA ARG A 350 -11.04 -12.92 10.57
C ARG A 350 -11.56 -11.52 10.30
N ALA A 351 -11.36 -11.08 9.06
CA ALA A 351 -11.91 -9.85 8.53
C ALA A 351 -13.02 -10.13 7.51
N ALA A 352 -13.78 -9.08 7.21
CA ALA A 352 -14.72 -9.05 6.09
C ALA A 352 -14.59 -7.73 5.34
N LEU A 353 -14.76 -7.79 4.01
CA LEU A 353 -14.90 -6.63 3.16
C LEU A 353 -16.27 -6.65 2.51
N VAL A 354 -17.03 -5.61 2.74
CA VAL A 354 -18.39 -5.44 2.22
C VAL A 354 -18.45 -4.18 1.36
N GLU A 355 -18.92 -4.30 0.15
CA GLU A 355 -19.28 -3.18 -0.71
C GLU A 355 -20.76 -2.89 -0.58
N CYS A 356 -21.12 -1.64 -0.30
CA CYS A 356 -22.47 -1.11 -0.35
C CYS A 356 -22.51 -0.02 -1.42
N CYS A 357 -23.28 -0.19 -2.49
CA CYS A 357 -23.34 0.80 -3.56
C CYS A 357 -24.78 1.05 -4.01
N HIS A 358 -25.01 2.21 -4.62
CA HIS A 358 -26.27 2.49 -5.29
C HIS A 358 -26.59 1.37 -6.29
N ALA A 359 -27.82 0.87 -6.29
CA ALA A 359 -28.18 -0.29 -7.12
C ALA A 359 -28.00 -0.04 -8.62
N GLU A 360 -28.08 1.24 -9.05
CA GLU A 360 -27.94 1.68 -10.44
C GLU A 360 -26.50 1.54 -10.98
N ILE A 361 -25.50 1.53 -10.08
CA ILE A 361 -24.08 1.42 -10.42
C ILE A 361 -23.48 0.09 -9.98
N ALA A 362 -24.29 -0.83 -9.45
CA ALA A 362 -23.83 -2.17 -9.09
C ALA A 362 -23.37 -2.93 -10.34
N GLU A 363 -22.26 -3.62 -10.19
CA GLU A 363 -21.77 -4.50 -11.26
C GLU A 363 -22.69 -5.72 -11.41
N ASP A 364 -22.80 -6.22 -12.64
CA ASP A 364 -23.48 -7.49 -12.87
C ASP A 364 -22.57 -8.62 -12.39
N MET A 365 -23.09 -9.42 -11.48
CA MET A 365 -22.35 -10.45 -10.78
C MET A 365 -23.16 -11.75 -10.73
N PRO A 366 -22.48 -12.92 -10.66
CA PRO A 366 -23.15 -14.16 -10.33
C PRO A 366 -23.99 -14.02 -9.06
N LYS A 367 -25.23 -14.52 -9.10
CA LYS A 367 -26.19 -14.45 -7.98
C LYS A 367 -26.43 -15.85 -7.44
N ASP A 368 -26.87 -15.90 -6.19
CA ASP A 368 -27.21 -17.15 -5.52
C ASP A 368 -26.06 -18.15 -5.38
N CYS A 369 -24.82 -17.64 -5.40
CA CYS A 369 -23.61 -18.44 -5.15
C CYS A 369 -22.53 -17.59 -4.50
N ALA A 370 -21.72 -18.23 -3.67
CA ALA A 370 -20.44 -17.70 -3.22
C ALA A 370 -19.34 -18.24 -4.13
N TYR A 371 -18.36 -17.41 -4.47
CA TYR A 371 -17.29 -17.79 -5.37
C TYR A 371 -15.98 -17.10 -4.99
N ARG A 372 -14.90 -17.60 -5.57
CA ARG A 372 -13.58 -17.01 -5.44
C ARG A 372 -13.17 -16.43 -6.78
N VAL A 373 -12.68 -15.19 -6.78
CA VAL A 373 -12.10 -14.58 -7.98
C VAL A 373 -10.69 -15.12 -8.14
N ILE A 374 -10.44 -15.88 -9.21
CA ILE A 374 -9.12 -16.44 -9.53
C ILE A 374 -8.30 -15.47 -10.37
N HIS A 375 -8.93 -14.84 -11.36
CA HIS A 375 -8.28 -13.85 -12.22
C HIS A 375 -9.13 -12.58 -12.32
N ARG A 376 -8.46 -11.43 -12.26
CA ARG A 376 -9.09 -10.13 -12.48
C ARG A 376 -8.22 -9.31 -13.41
N GLN A 377 -8.80 -8.80 -14.49
CA GLN A 377 -8.09 -7.92 -15.41
C GLN A 377 -7.59 -6.64 -14.72
N THR A 378 -6.56 -6.02 -15.30
CA THR A 378 -5.99 -4.75 -14.79
C THR A 378 -7.01 -3.60 -14.77
N ASN A 379 -8.04 -3.65 -15.62
CA ASN A 379 -9.18 -2.72 -15.61
C ASN A 379 -10.21 -3.02 -14.50
N GLY A 380 -10.02 -4.08 -13.73
CA GLY A 380 -10.87 -4.50 -12.63
C GLY A 380 -12.06 -5.40 -13.02
N CYS A 381 -12.19 -5.75 -14.31
CA CYS A 381 -13.18 -6.77 -14.70
C CYS A 381 -12.75 -8.15 -14.22
N VAL A 382 -13.72 -9.01 -13.91
CA VAL A 382 -13.48 -10.40 -13.54
C VAL A 382 -13.45 -11.26 -14.78
N ASP A 383 -12.36 -12.02 -14.97
CA ASP A 383 -12.18 -12.93 -16.08
C ASP A 383 -12.51 -14.38 -15.71
N GLU A 384 -12.13 -14.79 -14.50
CA GLU A 384 -12.20 -16.19 -14.07
C GLU A 384 -12.62 -16.25 -12.60
N ILE A 385 -13.54 -17.15 -12.30
CA ILE A 385 -14.02 -17.41 -10.92
C ILE A 385 -14.06 -18.91 -10.65
N GLU A 386 -14.00 -19.30 -9.37
CA GLU A 386 -14.12 -20.65 -8.85
C GLU A 386 -15.26 -20.75 -7.82
#